data_746776f99421ea10689cd9237cf216ce
#
_entry.id   746776f99421ea10689cd9237cf216ce
#
_cell.length_a   1.000
_cell.length_b   1.000
_cell.length_c   1.000
_cell.angle_alpha   90.00
_cell.angle_beta   90.00
_cell.angle_gamma   90.00
#
_symmetry.space_group_name_H-M   'P 1'
#
loop_
_entity.id
_entity.type
_entity.pdbx_description
1 polymer ?
#
loop_
_entity_poly.entity_id
_entity_poly.type
_entity_poly.pdbx_seq_one_letter_code
_entity_poly.pdbx_strand_id
1 'polypeptide(L)'
;NRMAEIEALQLNDDTFSVSVLRFSSIYGLSPRMRFDLAVNSLVLDLYNTGKIIVYGKNNRRPFLHIKDAIRAYQSVILASKKLTSGQIFNVGSDDQNYSIFNLAKETGNAISENYELEAQDTPDNRSYVTSFNKIKTTLNFEPKYTVKDGSKEIYDALVTGQLKYSIKNITLKWYKHIISDEKLSKELSINGKLL
;
A
#
# COMPACT_ATOMS: atom_id res chain seq x y z
N ASN A 1 -13.12 -5.75 7.72
CA ASN A 1 -12.25 -6.87 7.30
C ASN A 1 -12.18 -8.00 8.34
N ARG A 2 -12.27 -7.71 9.67
CA ARG A 2 -12.20 -8.75 10.71
C ARG A 2 -13.31 -9.83 10.55
N MET A 3 -14.53 -9.42 10.24
CA MET A 3 -15.64 -10.38 9.99
C MET A 3 -15.30 -11.30 8.82
N ALA A 4 -14.83 -10.74 7.69
CA ALA A 4 -14.46 -11.55 6.54
C ALA A 4 -13.32 -12.54 6.83
N GLU A 5 -12.36 -12.18 7.70
CA GLU A 5 -11.32 -13.12 8.15
C GLU A 5 -11.91 -14.28 8.95
N ILE A 6 -12.83 -13.99 9.87
CA ILE A 6 -13.49 -15.00 10.70
C ILE A 6 -14.30 -15.96 9.83
N GLU A 7 -15.15 -15.44 8.97
CA GLU A 7 -15.99 -16.21 8.05
C GLU A 7 -15.13 -17.07 7.10
N ALA A 8 -14.08 -16.50 6.53
CA ALA A 8 -13.19 -17.24 5.65
C ALA A 8 -12.47 -18.39 6.37
N LEU A 9 -11.98 -18.15 7.60
CA LEU A 9 -11.29 -19.18 8.39
C LEU A 9 -12.20 -20.31 8.84
N GLN A 10 -13.50 -20.07 9.00
CA GLN A 10 -14.48 -21.13 9.30
C GLN A 10 -14.65 -22.13 8.14
N LEU A 11 -14.30 -21.72 6.91
CA LEU A 11 -14.35 -22.61 5.75
C LEU A 11 -13.11 -23.51 5.64
N ASN A 12 -12.10 -23.31 6.52
CA ASN A 12 -10.86 -24.06 6.46
C ASN A 12 -11.07 -25.50 6.96
N ASP A 13 -10.81 -26.50 6.10
CA ASP A 13 -10.88 -27.93 6.43
C ASP A 13 -9.78 -28.72 5.72
N ASP A 14 -9.90 -30.02 5.72
CA ASP A 14 -8.95 -30.94 5.08
C ASP A 14 -8.93 -30.82 3.56
N THR A 15 -10.03 -30.38 2.95
CA THR A 15 -10.18 -30.23 1.49
C THR A 15 -9.96 -28.81 1.03
N PHE A 16 -10.29 -27.80 1.85
CA PHE A 16 -10.22 -26.39 1.55
C PHE A 16 -9.32 -25.63 2.53
N SER A 17 -8.17 -25.17 2.05
CA SER A 17 -7.18 -24.47 2.87
C SER A 17 -7.32 -22.96 2.76
N VAL A 18 -7.54 -22.30 3.87
CA VAL A 18 -7.62 -20.83 3.97
C VAL A 18 -6.40 -20.27 4.66
N SER A 19 -5.79 -19.25 4.07
CA SER A 19 -4.72 -18.45 4.68
C SER A 19 -5.07 -16.97 4.56
N VAL A 20 -4.91 -16.22 5.64
CA VAL A 20 -5.20 -14.79 5.68
C VAL A 20 -3.90 -14.00 5.66
N LEU A 21 -3.76 -13.07 4.71
CA LEU A 21 -2.64 -12.14 4.61
C LEU A 21 -3.08 -10.72 4.96
N ARG A 22 -2.56 -10.18 6.05
CA ARG A 22 -2.77 -8.79 6.50
C ARG A 22 -1.61 -7.95 6.04
N PHE A 23 -1.78 -7.28 4.91
CA PHE A 23 -0.73 -6.46 4.31
C PHE A 23 -0.53 -5.14 5.05
N SER A 24 0.73 -4.72 5.15
CA SER A 24 1.13 -3.34 5.45
C SER A 24 0.60 -2.38 4.39
N SER A 25 0.75 -1.07 4.59
CA SER A 25 0.40 -0.06 3.59
C SER A 25 1.21 -0.28 2.31
N ILE A 26 0.52 -0.71 1.24
CA ILE A 26 1.17 -1.06 -0.03
C ILE A 26 1.52 0.22 -0.81
N TYR A 27 2.71 0.25 -1.42
CA TYR A 27 3.19 1.30 -2.30
C TYR A 27 3.95 0.70 -3.49
N GLY A 28 4.30 1.55 -4.46
CA GLY A 28 5.07 1.15 -5.64
C GLY A 28 4.30 1.33 -6.94
N LEU A 29 5.01 1.21 -8.05
CA LEU A 29 4.47 1.36 -9.39
C LEU A 29 3.52 0.20 -9.73
N SER A 30 2.34 0.53 -10.24
CA SER A 30 1.34 -0.45 -10.64
C SER A 30 0.52 0.04 -11.84
N PRO A 31 -0.10 -0.87 -12.63
CA PRO A 31 -0.97 -0.47 -13.75
C PRO A 31 -2.15 0.41 -13.33
N ARG A 32 -2.70 0.18 -12.13
CA ARG A 32 -3.68 1.05 -11.49
C ARG A 32 -3.01 1.82 -10.36
N MET A 33 -2.28 2.87 -10.72
CA MET A 33 -1.61 3.71 -9.74
C MET A 33 -2.59 4.42 -8.81
N ARG A 34 -2.26 4.48 -7.52
CA ARG A 34 -3.03 5.16 -6.49
C ARG A 34 -2.18 6.22 -5.82
N PHE A 35 -2.41 7.49 -6.18
CA PHE A 35 -1.74 8.63 -5.55
C PHE A 35 -2.43 9.14 -4.27
N ASP A 36 -3.42 8.42 -3.78
CA ASP A 36 -4.02 8.61 -2.46
C ASP A 36 -3.39 7.72 -1.37
N LEU A 37 -2.31 7.00 -1.69
CA LEU A 37 -1.50 6.23 -0.75
C LEU A 37 -0.21 6.98 -0.39
N ALA A 38 0.23 6.87 0.87
CA ALA A 38 1.24 7.74 1.46
C ALA A 38 2.53 7.88 0.62
N VAL A 39 3.30 6.82 0.38
CA VAL A 39 4.55 6.91 -0.40
C VAL A 39 4.28 7.48 -1.79
N ASN A 40 3.24 6.98 -2.46
CA ASN A 40 2.91 7.39 -3.83
C ASN A 40 2.53 8.88 -3.91
N SER A 41 1.78 9.40 -2.90
CA SER A 41 1.45 10.82 -2.84
C SER A 41 2.66 11.70 -2.55
N LEU A 42 3.54 11.30 -1.63
CA LEU A 42 4.76 12.03 -1.32
C LEU A 42 5.67 12.19 -2.56
N VAL A 43 5.79 11.13 -3.37
CA VAL A 43 6.55 11.17 -4.63
C VAL A 43 5.88 12.13 -5.64
N LEU A 44 4.55 12.07 -5.76
CA LEU A 44 3.82 12.96 -6.68
C LEU A 44 3.94 14.43 -6.26
N ASP A 45 3.83 14.73 -4.95
CA ASP A 45 3.97 16.08 -4.42
C ASP A 45 5.38 16.63 -4.72
N LEU A 46 6.40 15.82 -4.46
CA LEU A 46 7.79 16.19 -4.74
C LEU A 46 8.03 16.42 -6.24
N TYR A 47 7.50 15.56 -7.11
CA TYR A 47 7.58 15.70 -8.56
C TYR A 47 6.93 17.00 -9.06
N ASN A 48 5.75 17.34 -8.52
CA ASN A 48 5.00 18.52 -8.98
C ASN A 48 5.51 19.84 -8.42
N THR A 49 6.02 19.84 -7.18
CA THR A 49 6.24 21.09 -6.42
C THR A 49 7.64 21.23 -5.83
N GLY A 50 8.47 20.18 -5.85
CA GLY A 50 9.75 20.15 -5.13
C GLY A 50 9.61 20.15 -3.61
N LYS A 51 8.38 19.99 -3.09
CA LYS A 51 8.06 20.07 -1.66
C LYS A 51 7.25 18.86 -1.21
N ILE A 52 7.53 18.40 0.01
CA ILE A 52 6.74 17.37 0.71
C ILE A 52 6.08 18.01 1.94
N ILE A 53 4.77 17.86 2.08
CA ILE A 53 4.04 18.25 3.26
C ILE A 53 3.51 16.99 3.93
N VAL A 54 3.85 16.78 5.20
CA VAL A 54 3.38 15.64 5.98
C VAL A 54 2.44 16.06 7.10
N TYR A 55 1.42 15.26 7.34
CA TYR A 55 0.46 15.44 8.40
C TYR A 55 0.64 14.38 9.47
N GLY A 56 0.70 14.78 10.75
CA GLY A 56 0.86 13.84 11.85
C GLY A 56 2.24 13.15 11.85
N LYS A 57 3.30 13.95 11.85
CA LYS A 57 4.70 13.54 11.70
C LYS A 57 5.14 12.33 12.53
N ASN A 58 4.56 12.16 13.73
CA ASN A 58 4.91 11.10 14.68
C ASN A 58 4.08 9.82 14.50
N ASN A 59 2.99 9.86 13.71
CA ASN A 59 2.16 8.70 13.47
C ASN A 59 2.97 7.61 12.75
N ARG A 60 2.88 6.38 13.24
CA ARG A 60 3.62 5.25 12.68
C ARG A 60 2.71 4.32 11.88
N ARG A 61 3.25 3.78 10.80
CA ARG A 61 2.61 2.78 9.94
C ARG A 61 3.66 1.83 9.38
N PRO A 62 3.31 0.56 9.16
CA PRO A 62 4.12 -0.35 8.36
C PRO A 62 3.86 -0.12 6.86
N PHE A 63 4.91 -0.27 6.07
CA PHE A 63 4.85 -0.13 4.61
C PHE A 63 5.41 -1.37 3.93
N LEU A 64 4.93 -1.65 2.70
CA LEU A 64 5.35 -2.80 1.91
C LEU A 64 5.28 -2.47 0.42
N HIS A 65 6.35 -2.77 -0.30
CA HIS A 65 6.37 -2.61 -1.75
C HIS A 65 5.44 -3.62 -2.43
N ILE A 66 4.75 -3.22 -3.51
CA ILE A 66 3.79 -4.07 -4.24
C ILE A 66 4.43 -5.38 -4.75
N LYS A 67 5.70 -5.34 -5.21
CA LYS A 67 6.42 -6.54 -5.64
C LYS A 67 6.64 -7.52 -4.49
N ASP A 68 6.86 -7.04 -3.27
CA ASP A 68 6.97 -7.90 -2.10
C ASP A 68 5.61 -8.44 -1.65
N ALA A 69 4.52 -7.69 -1.86
CA ALA A 69 3.17 -8.22 -1.63
C ALA A 69 2.90 -9.43 -2.55
N ILE A 70 3.31 -9.35 -3.83
CA ILE A 70 3.20 -10.47 -4.78
C ILE A 70 4.05 -11.66 -4.31
N ARG A 71 5.29 -11.42 -3.87
CA ARG A 71 6.17 -12.45 -3.33
C ARG A 71 5.59 -13.14 -2.09
N ALA A 72 4.89 -12.39 -1.23
CA ALA A 72 4.23 -12.97 -0.06
C ALA A 72 3.10 -13.92 -0.46
N TYR A 73 2.27 -13.57 -1.47
CA TYR A 73 1.30 -14.49 -2.03
C TYR A 73 1.96 -15.76 -2.57
N GLN A 74 3.04 -15.61 -3.35
CA GLN A 74 3.79 -16.76 -3.87
C GLN A 74 4.34 -17.65 -2.75
N SER A 75 4.89 -17.05 -1.68
CA SER A 75 5.42 -17.79 -0.53
C SER A 75 4.34 -18.63 0.16
N VAL A 76 3.12 -18.10 0.30
CA VAL A 76 2.01 -18.85 0.90
C VAL A 76 1.50 -19.96 -0.02
N ILE A 77 1.35 -19.67 -1.33
CA ILE A 77 0.84 -20.63 -2.32
C ILE A 77 1.79 -21.81 -2.49
N LEU A 78 3.09 -21.57 -2.48
CA LEU A 78 4.12 -22.60 -2.69
C LEU A 78 4.50 -23.36 -1.41
N ALA A 79 4.11 -22.85 -0.25
CA ALA A 79 4.41 -23.49 1.04
C ALA A 79 3.54 -24.73 1.29
N SER A 80 4.04 -25.61 2.14
CA SER A 80 3.26 -26.76 2.60
C SER A 80 1.97 -26.32 3.30
N LYS A 81 0.85 -26.96 2.97
CA LYS A 81 -0.46 -26.78 3.64
C LYS A 81 -0.34 -26.82 5.17
N LYS A 82 0.56 -27.63 5.73
CA LYS A 82 0.81 -27.72 7.18
C LYS A 82 1.27 -26.39 7.79
N LEU A 83 1.94 -25.52 7.02
CA LEU A 83 2.45 -24.23 7.48
C LEU A 83 1.45 -23.09 7.28
N THR A 84 0.49 -23.22 6.36
CA THR A 84 -0.33 -22.11 5.90
C THR A 84 -1.81 -22.27 6.16
N SER A 85 -2.33 -23.52 6.24
CA SER A 85 -3.76 -23.77 6.45
C SER A 85 -4.26 -23.22 7.79
N GLY A 86 -5.34 -22.45 7.75
CA GLY A 86 -5.92 -21.80 8.91
C GLY A 86 -5.07 -20.69 9.53
N GLN A 87 -4.01 -20.25 8.84
CA GLN A 87 -3.08 -19.27 9.40
C GLN A 87 -3.39 -17.82 8.99
N ILE A 88 -3.04 -16.90 9.90
CA ILE A 88 -3.07 -15.47 9.65
C ILE A 88 -1.63 -14.97 9.73
N PHE A 89 -1.18 -14.28 8.68
CA PHE A 89 0.15 -13.65 8.60
C PHE A 89 0.02 -12.14 8.40
N ASN A 90 0.69 -11.37 9.25
CA ASN A 90 1.00 -9.98 8.92
C ASN A 90 2.13 -9.98 7.89
N VAL A 91 1.99 -9.18 6.84
CA VAL A 91 2.94 -9.15 5.71
C VAL A 91 3.65 -7.81 5.65
N GLY A 92 4.95 -7.83 5.86
CA GLY A 92 5.83 -6.67 5.91
C GLY A 92 7.17 -7.01 6.54
N SER A 93 7.84 -6.01 7.10
CA SER A 93 9.09 -6.13 7.85
C SER A 93 9.09 -5.16 9.04
N ASP A 94 9.70 -5.55 10.16
CA ASP A 94 9.72 -4.75 11.38
C ASP A 94 10.49 -3.44 11.20
N ASP A 95 11.51 -3.41 10.35
CA ASP A 95 12.30 -2.23 9.99
C ASP A 95 11.56 -1.24 9.06
N GLN A 96 10.48 -1.67 8.43
CA GLN A 96 9.62 -0.81 7.61
C GLN A 96 8.38 -0.25 8.37
N ASN A 97 8.44 -0.22 9.69
CA ASN A 97 7.52 0.54 10.55
C ASN A 97 7.99 2.00 10.65
N TYR A 98 7.64 2.85 9.71
CA TYR A 98 8.07 4.25 9.66
C TYR A 98 7.15 5.18 10.45
N SER A 99 7.70 6.25 11.06
CA SER A 99 6.92 7.45 11.28
C SER A 99 6.68 8.14 9.94
N ILE A 100 5.58 8.90 9.83
CA ILE A 100 5.25 9.62 8.58
C ILE A 100 6.36 10.60 8.20
N PHE A 101 7.01 11.22 9.20
CA PHE A 101 8.15 12.11 8.97
C PHE A 101 9.38 11.36 8.39
N ASN A 102 9.73 10.22 8.98
CA ASN A 102 10.85 9.43 8.47
C ASN A 102 10.56 8.83 7.10
N LEU A 103 9.31 8.42 6.84
CA LEU A 103 8.85 8.00 5.51
C LEU A 103 9.09 9.09 4.47
N ALA A 104 8.70 10.34 4.78
CA ALA A 104 8.89 11.48 3.89
C ALA A 104 10.37 11.79 3.65
N LYS A 105 11.20 11.70 4.68
CA LYS A 105 12.67 11.84 4.53
C LYS A 105 13.27 10.77 3.63
N GLU A 106 12.91 9.50 3.83
CA GLU A 106 13.38 8.40 2.98
C GLU A 106 12.94 8.60 1.52
N THR A 107 11.67 9.01 1.32
CA THR A 107 11.13 9.32 -0.02
C THR A 107 11.88 10.48 -0.68
N GLY A 108 12.05 11.60 0.04
CA GLY A 108 12.73 12.78 -0.49
C GLY A 108 14.20 12.49 -0.84
N ASN A 109 14.94 11.90 0.10
CA ASN A 109 16.35 11.56 -0.08
C ASN A 109 16.61 10.54 -1.20
N ALA A 110 15.62 9.72 -1.56
CA ALA A 110 15.72 8.79 -2.67
C ALA A 110 15.66 9.48 -4.05
N ILE A 111 15.09 10.70 -4.11
CA ILE A 111 14.75 11.40 -5.34
C ILE A 111 15.62 12.63 -5.57
N SER A 112 15.87 13.41 -4.52
CA SER A 112 16.58 14.67 -4.62
C SER A 112 17.36 15.00 -3.34
N GLU A 113 18.51 15.61 -3.47
CA GLU A 113 19.27 16.17 -2.35
C GLU A 113 18.68 17.51 -1.86
N ASN A 114 17.95 18.19 -2.73
CA ASN A 114 17.35 19.50 -2.48
C ASN A 114 15.82 19.42 -2.61
N TYR A 115 15.14 19.36 -1.48
CA TYR A 115 13.67 19.42 -1.41
C TYR A 115 13.25 20.09 -0.10
N GLU A 116 12.06 20.66 -0.09
CA GLU A 116 11.45 21.19 1.12
C GLU A 116 10.62 20.11 1.82
N LEU A 117 10.79 20.00 3.13
CA LEU A 117 9.98 19.08 3.98
C LEU A 117 9.32 19.88 5.10
N GLU A 118 8.00 19.94 5.08
CA GLU A 118 7.19 20.61 6.09
C GLU A 118 6.31 19.60 6.83
N ALA A 119 6.18 19.77 8.15
CA ALA A 119 5.30 18.97 8.97
C ALA A 119 4.17 19.81 9.54
N GLN A 120 2.94 19.33 9.36
CA GLN A 120 1.72 19.96 9.86
C GLN A 120 0.98 19.02 10.82
N ASP A 121 0.19 19.60 11.71
CA ASP A 121 -0.62 18.83 12.63
C ASP A 121 -1.82 18.17 11.91
N THR A 122 -2.35 17.10 12.50
CA THR A 122 -3.52 16.39 12.01
C THR A 122 -4.40 15.95 13.15
N PRO A 123 -5.73 15.94 12.98
CA PRO A 123 -6.63 15.29 13.92
C PRO A 123 -6.57 13.76 13.87
N ASP A 124 -5.95 13.18 12.84
CA ASP A 124 -5.76 11.71 12.71
C ASP A 124 -4.62 11.25 13.61
N ASN A 125 -4.98 10.68 14.77
CA ASN A 125 -4.04 10.16 15.75
C ASN A 125 -3.79 8.64 15.63
N ARG A 126 -4.25 8.00 14.57
CA ARG A 126 -4.02 6.56 14.36
C ARG A 126 -2.54 6.31 14.15
N SER A 127 -1.92 5.62 15.10
CA SER A 127 -0.51 5.24 15.08
C SER A 127 -0.36 3.83 15.60
N TYR A 128 0.31 2.97 14.83
CA TYR A 128 0.58 1.60 15.23
C TYR A 128 1.84 1.06 14.54
N VAL A 129 2.44 0.07 15.17
CA VAL A 129 3.50 -0.76 14.61
C VAL A 129 3.02 -2.21 14.56
N THR A 130 3.57 -2.98 13.64
CA THR A 130 3.18 -4.37 13.45
C THR A 130 4.42 -5.24 13.51
N SER A 131 4.32 -6.39 14.17
CA SER A 131 5.36 -7.42 14.11
C SER A 131 5.10 -8.37 12.94
N PHE A 132 6.17 -8.72 12.24
CA PHE A 132 6.17 -9.61 11.09
C PHE A 132 6.96 -10.89 11.34
N ASN A 133 7.32 -11.15 12.60
CA ASN A 133 8.14 -12.30 12.97
C ASN A 133 7.51 -13.64 12.53
N LYS A 134 6.18 -13.77 12.59
CA LYS A 134 5.48 -15.01 12.21
C LYS A 134 5.73 -15.38 10.75
N ILE A 135 5.54 -14.47 9.81
CA ILE A 135 5.75 -14.77 8.38
C ILE A 135 7.23 -15.03 8.09
N LYS A 136 8.13 -14.29 8.74
CA LYS A 136 9.56 -14.49 8.63
C LYS A 136 9.98 -15.88 9.09
N THR A 137 9.57 -16.31 10.28
CA THR A 137 9.99 -17.59 10.86
C THR A 137 9.29 -18.78 10.23
N THR A 138 8.02 -18.64 9.80
CA THR A 138 7.23 -19.74 9.24
C THR A 138 7.51 -19.97 7.76
N LEU A 139 7.65 -18.89 6.97
CA LEU A 139 7.75 -18.96 5.51
C LEU A 139 9.11 -18.45 4.98
N ASN A 140 10.03 -18.09 5.86
CA ASN A 140 11.31 -17.45 5.51
C ASN A 140 11.10 -16.25 4.57
N PHE A 141 10.00 -15.50 4.78
CA PHE A 141 9.66 -14.35 3.96
C PHE A 141 10.27 -13.09 4.54
N GLU A 142 11.02 -12.38 3.71
CA GLU A 142 11.52 -11.03 3.96
C GLU A 142 11.30 -10.15 2.72
N PRO A 143 10.81 -8.91 2.92
CA PRO A 143 10.77 -7.91 1.85
C PRO A 143 12.14 -7.66 1.26
N LYS A 144 12.20 -7.41 -0.05
CA LYS A 144 13.44 -7.09 -0.78
C LYS A 144 13.53 -5.62 -1.18
N TYR A 145 12.38 -4.95 -1.24
CA TYR A 145 12.29 -3.57 -1.71
C TYR A 145 12.07 -2.62 -0.53
N THR A 146 12.78 -1.52 -0.55
CA THR A 146 12.69 -0.44 0.43
C THR A 146 11.81 0.69 -0.08
N VAL A 147 11.45 1.63 0.82
CA VAL A 147 10.78 2.88 0.44
C VAL A 147 11.58 3.67 -0.59
N LYS A 148 12.92 3.65 -0.50
CA LYS A 148 13.80 4.30 -1.48
C LYS A 148 13.61 3.73 -2.88
N ASP A 149 13.61 2.39 -3.00
CA ASP A 149 13.44 1.71 -4.28
C ASP A 149 12.11 2.08 -4.95
N GLY A 150 11.01 1.98 -4.20
CA GLY A 150 9.70 2.30 -4.74
C GLY A 150 9.49 3.78 -5.02
N SER A 151 10.06 4.68 -4.20
CA SER A 151 10.01 6.12 -4.44
C SER A 151 10.72 6.50 -5.74
N LYS A 152 11.92 5.96 -5.94
CA LYS A 152 12.69 6.18 -7.17
C LYS A 152 11.98 5.60 -8.39
N GLU A 153 11.45 4.38 -8.30
CA GLU A 153 10.70 3.73 -9.38
C GLU A 153 9.50 4.59 -9.85
N ILE A 154 8.72 5.12 -8.90
CA ILE A 154 7.56 5.96 -9.21
C ILE A 154 8.00 7.28 -9.81
N TYR A 155 9.03 7.92 -9.24
CA TYR A 155 9.54 9.21 -9.72
C TYR A 155 10.08 9.10 -11.15
N ASP A 156 10.90 8.09 -11.43
CA ASP A 156 11.46 7.84 -12.76
C ASP A 156 10.35 7.60 -13.80
N ALA A 157 9.28 6.88 -13.42
CA ALA A 157 8.12 6.66 -14.27
C ALA A 157 7.32 7.95 -14.57
N LEU A 158 7.25 8.89 -13.61
CA LEU A 158 6.65 10.22 -13.82
C LEU A 158 7.53 11.08 -14.76
N VAL A 159 8.84 11.12 -14.52
CA VAL A 159 9.79 11.90 -15.34
C VAL A 159 9.81 11.43 -16.79
N THR A 160 9.81 10.12 -17.01
CA THR A 160 9.81 9.52 -18.36
C THR A 160 8.45 9.57 -19.07
N GLY A 161 7.38 9.99 -18.37
CA GLY A 161 6.02 10.02 -18.91
C GLY A 161 5.35 8.63 -19.04
N GLN A 162 6.02 7.57 -18.56
CA GLN A 162 5.42 6.24 -18.46
C GLN A 162 4.21 6.24 -17.51
N LEU A 163 4.29 7.02 -16.44
CA LEU A 163 3.20 7.24 -15.50
C LEU A 163 2.68 8.68 -15.64
N LYS A 164 1.36 8.83 -15.80
CA LYS A 164 0.71 10.14 -15.86
C LYS A 164 -0.32 10.25 -14.75
N TYR A 165 -0.36 11.41 -14.08
CA TYR A 165 -1.43 11.72 -13.14
C TYR A 165 -2.76 11.90 -13.86
N SER A 166 -3.81 11.33 -13.29
CA SER A 166 -5.19 11.60 -13.68
C SER A 166 -6.12 11.49 -12.46
N ILE A 167 -7.35 12.00 -12.57
CA ILE A 167 -8.36 11.88 -11.52
C ILE A 167 -8.61 10.41 -11.12
N LYS A 168 -8.42 9.47 -12.04
CA LYS A 168 -8.56 8.01 -11.82
C LYS A 168 -7.57 7.45 -10.82
N ASN A 169 -6.46 8.14 -10.59
CA ASN A 169 -5.41 7.74 -9.64
C ASN A 169 -5.74 8.11 -8.18
N ILE A 170 -6.82 8.88 -7.95
CA ILE A 170 -7.34 9.22 -6.62
C ILE A 170 -8.71 8.57 -6.46
N THR A 171 -8.78 7.46 -5.75
CA THR A 171 -9.97 6.61 -5.67
C THR A 171 -11.24 7.40 -5.32
N LEU A 172 -11.21 8.19 -4.26
CA LEU A 172 -12.39 8.96 -3.84
C LEU A 172 -12.82 10.02 -4.88
N LYS A 173 -11.85 10.72 -5.51
CA LYS A 173 -12.15 11.71 -6.55
C LYS A 173 -12.76 11.06 -7.78
N TRP A 174 -12.24 9.88 -8.16
CA TRP A 174 -12.75 9.12 -9.27
C TRP A 174 -14.20 8.64 -9.03
N TYR A 175 -14.50 8.06 -7.86
CA TYR A 175 -15.86 7.67 -7.52
C TYR A 175 -16.84 8.86 -7.50
N LYS A 176 -16.44 10.00 -6.92
CA LYS A 176 -17.26 11.21 -6.95
C LYS A 176 -17.52 11.68 -8.38
N HIS A 177 -16.52 11.62 -9.26
CA HIS A 177 -16.68 11.96 -10.67
C HIS A 177 -17.66 11.02 -11.39
N ILE A 178 -17.52 9.69 -11.19
CA ILE A 178 -18.47 8.72 -11.76
C ILE A 178 -19.90 9.00 -11.31
N ILE A 179 -20.13 9.24 -10.03
CA ILE A 179 -21.46 9.49 -9.47
C ILE A 179 -22.06 10.80 -10.02
N SER A 180 -21.23 11.82 -10.25
CA SER A 180 -21.68 13.13 -10.76
C SER A 180 -21.92 13.15 -12.28
N ASP A 181 -21.33 12.20 -13.02
CA ASP A 181 -21.52 12.05 -14.46
C ASP A 181 -22.56 10.96 -14.74
N GLU A 182 -23.78 11.39 -15.10
CA GLU A 182 -24.93 10.49 -15.28
C GLU A 182 -24.70 9.45 -16.38
N LYS A 183 -24.03 9.83 -17.48
CA LYS A 183 -23.71 8.91 -18.59
C LYS A 183 -22.71 7.87 -18.13
N LEU A 184 -21.60 8.29 -17.53
CA LEU A 184 -20.56 7.41 -17.03
C LEU A 184 -21.08 6.48 -15.91
N SER A 185 -21.94 7.02 -15.02
CA SER A 185 -22.59 6.24 -13.96
C SER A 185 -23.45 5.11 -14.55
N LYS A 186 -24.23 5.38 -15.60
CA LYS A 186 -25.04 4.36 -16.29
C LYS A 186 -24.18 3.31 -17.00
N GLU A 187 -23.10 3.73 -17.67
CA GLU A 187 -22.18 2.83 -18.38
C GLU A 187 -21.42 1.87 -17.42
N LEU A 188 -21.11 2.33 -16.21
CA LEU A 188 -20.35 1.55 -15.21
C LEU A 188 -21.24 0.82 -14.19
N SER A 189 -22.56 0.86 -14.36
CA SER A 189 -23.50 0.20 -13.46
C SER A 189 -23.96 -1.16 -14.00
N ILE A 190 -23.97 -2.17 -13.12
CA ILE A 190 -24.61 -3.45 -13.37
C ILE A 190 -25.83 -3.55 -12.46
N ASN A 191 -27.03 -3.72 -13.04
CA ASN A 191 -28.30 -3.77 -12.31
C ASN A 191 -28.50 -2.58 -11.37
N GLY A 192 -28.11 -1.37 -11.81
CA GLY A 192 -28.24 -0.12 -11.04
C GLY A 192 -27.23 0.05 -9.91
N LYS A 193 -26.22 -0.82 -9.79
CA LYS A 193 -25.13 -0.72 -8.82
C LYS A 193 -23.83 -0.44 -9.53
N LEU A 194 -23.09 0.58 -9.06
CA LEU A 194 -21.70 0.83 -9.47
C LEU A 194 -20.80 -0.33 -9.01
N LEU A 195 -19.91 -0.74 -9.89
CA LEU A 195 -18.90 -1.78 -9.62
C LEU A 195 -17.77 -1.25 -8.73
#